data_b1f01bcd89f80a37020c503e53226bf3
#
_entry.id   b1f01bcd89f80a37020c503e53226bf3
#
_cell.length_a   1.000
_cell.length_b   1.000
_cell.length_c   1.000
_cell.angle_alpha   90.00
_cell.angle_beta   90.00
_cell.angle_gamma   90.00
#
_symmetry.space_group_name_H-M   'P 1'
#
loop_
_entity.id
_entity.type
_entity.pdbx_description
1 polymer ?
#
loop_
_entity_poly.entity_id
_entity_poly.type
_entity_poly.pdbx_seq_one_letter_code
_entity_poly.pdbx_strand_id
1 'polypeptide(L)'
;NEAYQRMLDPRRLKEIGELLREKKFEVNFPNNIITNINSEHINFTSEGNQPFGSLKIENKFGRIWVIDGQHRLYSFLHADNVKEDFELIVTAFADLTYSEQSKIFATINSSAKKVTPDLIDYLFSLELPRNYIGTAAKICINLSNEQIFDGDTLYLGFEKPRKRTQYLGIHALVRVLTNEKKYNLITHKG
;
A
#
# COMPACT_ATOMS: atom_id res chain seq x y z
N ASN A 1 25.99 -11.41 8.90
CA ASN A 1 25.14 -10.48 8.11
C ASN A 1 23.77 -10.38 8.75
N GLU A 2 23.62 -9.46 9.65
CA GLU A 2 22.35 -9.16 10.31
C GLU A 2 21.55 -8.24 9.37
N ALA A 3 20.71 -8.83 8.52
CA ALA A 3 19.85 -8.07 7.64
C ALA A 3 18.63 -7.58 8.42
N TYR A 4 18.51 -6.27 8.64
CA TYR A 4 17.30 -5.65 9.20
C TYR A 4 16.14 -5.61 8.20
N GLN A 5 16.41 -5.83 6.94
CA GLN A 5 15.42 -5.79 5.87
C GLN A 5 14.55 -7.06 5.87
N ARG A 6 13.27 -6.89 5.51
CA ARG A 6 12.40 -8.05 5.27
C ARG A 6 12.85 -8.77 4.00
N MET A 7 12.72 -10.11 4.02
CA MET A 7 12.87 -10.87 2.78
C MET A 7 11.85 -10.40 1.74
N LEU A 8 12.28 -10.33 0.49
CA LEU A 8 11.38 -10.03 -0.62
C LEU A 8 10.32 -11.13 -0.74
N ASP A 9 9.06 -10.74 -0.79
CA ASP A 9 7.96 -11.65 -1.08
C ASP A 9 7.73 -11.74 -2.59
N PRO A 10 8.02 -12.87 -3.24
CA PRO A 10 7.90 -13.02 -4.69
C PRO A 10 6.46 -12.82 -5.20
N ARG A 11 5.45 -13.17 -4.38
CA ARG A 11 4.04 -12.97 -4.75
C ARG A 11 3.73 -11.49 -4.86
N ARG A 12 4.14 -10.72 -3.85
CA ARG A 12 3.93 -9.27 -3.81
C ARG A 12 4.69 -8.55 -4.93
N LEU A 13 5.89 -9.01 -5.26
CA LEU A 13 6.65 -8.46 -6.40
C LEU A 13 5.89 -8.66 -7.71
N LYS A 14 5.36 -9.87 -7.90
CA LYS A 14 4.59 -10.21 -9.10
C LYS A 14 3.29 -9.42 -9.18
N GLU A 15 2.51 -9.34 -8.11
CA GLU A 15 1.26 -8.56 -8.04
C GLU A 15 1.48 -7.08 -8.41
N ILE A 16 2.50 -6.44 -7.84
CA ILE A 16 2.84 -5.05 -8.16
C ILE A 16 3.34 -4.93 -9.61
N GLY A 17 4.14 -5.88 -10.08
CA GLY A 17 4.62 -5.91 -11.46
C GLY A 17 3.50 -6.07 -12.49
N GLU A 18 2.50 -6.90 -12.21
CA GLU A 18 1.28 -7.04 -13.03
C GLU A 18 0.48 -5.74 -13.05
N LEU A 19 0.29 -5.10 -11.90
CA LEU A 19 -0.38 -3.80 -11.80
C LEU A 19 0.33 -2.73 -12.63
N LEU A 20 1.65 -2.67 -12.57
CA LEU A 20 2.48 -1.75 -13.36
C LEU A 20 2.31 -1.99 -14.88
N ARG A 21 2.22 -3.25 -15.32
CA ARG A 21 2.01 -3.61 -16.72
C ARG A 21 0.63 -3.20 -17.23
N GLU A 22 -0.40 -3.43 -16.43
CA GLU A 22 -1.78 -3.19 -16.83
C GLU A 22 -2.16 -1.71 -16.80
N LYS A 23 -1.64 -0.98 -15.82
CA LYS A 23 -2.05 0.40 -15.52
C LYS A 23 -0.87 1.38 -15.51
N LYS A 24 -0.05 1.35 -16.54
CA LYS A 24 1.22 2.07 -16.67
C LYS A 24 1.19 3.53 -16.16
N PHE A 25 0.12 4.29 -16.45
CA PHE A 25 0.00 5.71 -16.11
C PHE A 25 -0.95 6.00 -14.93
N GLU A 26 -1.61 4.99 -14.39
CA GLU A 26 -2.56 5.14 -13.27
C GLU A 26 -1.98 4.66 -11.94
N VAL A 27 -0.81 4.00 -11.98
CA VAL A 27 -0.17 3.51 -10.76
C VAL A 27 0.59 4.64 -10.10
N ASN A 28 0.08 5.09 -8.97
CA ASN A 28 0.76 6.04 -8.11
C ASN A 28 1.32 5.31 -6.90
N PHE A 29 2.62 5.44 -6.67
CA PHE A 29 3.22 5.02 -5.41
C PHE A 29 3.23 6.20 -4.43
N PRO A 30 2.25 6.29 -3.51
CA PRO A 30 2.11 7.46 -2.64
C PRO A 30 3.23 7.56 -1.59
N ASN A 31 3.96 6.47 -1.39
CA ASN A 31 5.05 6.43 -0.42
C ASN A 31 6.41 6.45 -1.12
N ASN A 32 7.33 7.22 -0.57
CA ASN A 32 8.70 7.35 -1.07
C ASN A 32 9.47 6.03 -0.96
N ILE A 33 10.41 5.80 -1.86
CA ILE A 33 11.50 4.86 -1.63
C ILE A 33 12.48 5.54 -0.67
N ILE A 34 12.87 4.86 0.39
CA ILE A 34 13.81 5.41 1.38
C ILE A 34 15.14 4.70 1.24
N THR A 35 16.20 5.49 1.04
CA THR A 35 17.54 4.98 0.78
C THR A 35 18.57 5.62 1.69
N ASN A 36 19.70 4.94 1.84
CA ASN A 36 20.96 5.51 2.33
C ASN A 36 21.99 5.44 1.21
N ILE A 37 22.73 6.51 1.01
CA ILE A 37 23.76 6.66 -0.01
C ILE A 37 25.05 7.05 0.67
N ASN A 38 26.18 6.47 0.23
CA ASN A 38 27.48 6.93 0.69
C ASN A 38 27.83 8.25 -0.05
N SER A 39 28.08 9.33 0.70
CA SER A 39 28.35 10.66 0.17
C SER A 39 29.58 10.72 -0.74
N GLU A 40 30.55 9.84 -0.58
CA GLU A 40 31.73 9.73 -1.47
C GLU A 40 31.35 9.43 -2.93
N HIS A 41 30.12 8.95 -3.17
CA HIS A 41 29.64 8.53 -4.49
C HIS A 41 28.55 9.42 -5.06
N ILE A 42 28.36 10.60 -4.46
CA ILE A 42 27.35 11.59 -4.82
C ILE A 42 28.02 12.77 -5.52
N ASN A 43 27.51 13.12 -6.69
CA ASN A 43 27.83 14.37 -7.36
C ASN A 43 26.57 15.20 -7.49
N PHE A 44 26.46 16.25 -6.69
CA PHE A 44 25.35 17.19 -6.74
C PHE A 44 25.74 18.41 -7.56
N THR A 45 24.94 18.76 -8.54
CA THR A 45 25.09 19.97 -9.35
C THR A 45 23.87 20.86 -9.12
N SER A 46 24.06 21.98 -8.43
CA SER A 46 23.03 22.96 -8.17
C SER A 46 22.58 23.68 -9.45
N GLU A 47 21.32 24.03 -9.53
CA GLU A 47 20.80 24.90 -10.58
C GLU A 47 20.86 26.36 -10.13
N GLY A 48 21.92 27.04 -10.51
CA GLY A 48 22.20 28.41 -10.08
C GLY A 48 22.49 28.48 -8.57
N ASN A 49 21.88 29.44 -7.87
CA ASN A 49 22.00 29.63 -6.40
C ASN A 49 20.85 28.96 -5.62
N GLN A 50 20.16 27.99 -6.21
CA GLN A 50 19.02 27.34 -5.57
C GLN A 50 19.44 26.08 -4.80
N PRO A 51 18.66 25.66 -3.78
CA PRO A 51 18.92 24.45 -3.00
C PRO A 51 18.50 23.16 -3.73
N PHE A 52 18.15 23.23 -5.00
CA PHE A 52 17.80 22.09 -5.84
C PHE A 52 18.74 21.97 -7.03
N GLY A 53 18.76 20.80 -7.66
CA GLY A 53 19.64 20.51 -8.77
C GLY A 53 19.61 19.04 -9.14
N SER A 54 20.62 18.61 -9.86
CA SER A 54 20.79 17.23 -10.31
C SER A 54 21.75 16.46 -9.40
N LEU A 55 21.31 15.28 -8.96
CA LEU A 55 22.12 14.34 -8.18
C LEU A 55 22.55 13.18 -9.08
N LYS A 56 23.85 13.02 -9.30
CA LYS A 56 24.41 11.88 -10.01
C LYS A 56 25.03 10.89 -9.02
N ILE A 57 24.66 9.63 -9.15
CA ILE A 57 25.18 8.54 -8.32
C ILE A 57 25.83 7.52 -9.26
N GLU A 58 26.99 7.03 -8.90
CA GLU A 58 27.66 5.98 -9.68
C GLU A 58 26.80 4.72 -9.71
N ASN A 59 26.57 4.18 -10.91
CA ASN A 59 25.86 2.91 -11.09
C ASN A 59 26.77 1.71 -10.79
N LYS A 60 27.06 1.51 -9.49
CA LYS A 60 27.84 0.38 -8.99
C LYS A 60 27.13 -0.25 -7.79
N PHE A 61 27.30 -1.57 -7.65
CA PHE A 61 26.77 -2.30 -6.50
C PHE A 61 27.29 -1.74 -5.17
N GLY A 62 26.42 -1.64 -4.18
CA GLY A 62 26.77 -1.16 -2.84
C GLY A 62 26.83 0.37 -2.67
N ARG A 63 26.38 1.16 -3.65
CA ARG A 63 26.33 2.62 -3.54
C ARG A 63 25.06 3.14 -2.91
N ILE A 64 23.96 2.43 -3.11
CA ILE A 64 22.63 2.77 -2.59
C ILE A 64 22.11 1.58 -1.78
N TRP A 65 21.67 1.85 -0.58
CA TRP A 65 21.04 0.88 0.31
C TRP A 65 19.57 1.24 0.47
N VAL A 66 18.65 0.37 0.07
CA VAL A 66 17.22 0.61 0.22
C VAL A 66 16.81 0.29 1.65
N ILE A 67 16.34 1.29 2.40
CA ILE A 67 15.83 1.13 3.76
C ILE A 67 14.37 0.69 3.74
N ASP A 68 13.54 1.38 2.94
CA ASP A 68 12.13 1.00 2.71
C ASP A 68 11.74 1.16 1.24
N GLY A 69 10.70 0.42 0.83
CA GLY A 69 10.19 0.45 -0.54
C GLY A 69 10.79 -0.59 -1.47
N GLN A 70 11.53 -1.55 -0.95
CA GLN A 70 12.18 -2.60 -1.76
C GLN A 70 11.21 -3.38 -2.65
N HIS A 71 10.00 -3.74 -2.17
CA HIS A 71 9.02 -4.43 -3.00
C HIS A 71 8.55 -3.58 -4.17
N ARG A 72 8.38 -2.27 -3.99
CA ARG A 72 8.03 -1.34 -5.07
C ARG A 72 9.15 -1.24 -6.10
N LEU A 73 10.38 -1.06 -5.64
CA LEU A 73 11.54 -0.96 -6.53
C LEU A 73 11.78 -2.25 -7.32
N TYR A 74 11.83 -3.38 -6.65
CA TYR A 74 12.12 -4.66 -7.30
C TYR A 74 10.95 -5.21 -8.13
N SER A 75 9.72 -4.72 -7.96
CA SER A 75 8.59 -5.11 -8.80
C SER A 75 8.74 -4.71 -10.26
N PHE A 76 9.56 -3.68 -10.56
CA PHE A 76 9.91 -3.30 -11.93
C PHE A 76 10.66 -4.40 -12.70
N LEU A 77 11.27 -5.36 -12.02
CA LEU A 77 11.84 -6.54 -12.67
C LEU A 77 10.78 -7.42 -13.32
N HIS A 78 9.53 -7.29 -12.91
CA HIS A 78 8.37 -8.00 -13.46
C HIS A 78 7.52 -7.13 -14.40
N ALA A 79 7.97 -5.93 -14.75
CA ALA A 79 7.25 -4.94 -15.56
C ALA A 79 8.15 -4.39 -16.68
N ASP A 80 8.58 -5.25 -17.60
CA ASP A 80 9.60 -4.92 -18.60
C ASP A 80 9.26 -3.74 -19.52
N ASN A 81 7.96 -3.52 -19.78
CA ASN A 81 7.46 -2.44 -20.62
C ASN A 81 7.33 -1.08 -19.94
N VAL A 82 7.71 -0.94 -18.68
CA VAL A 82 7.47 0.29 -17.87
C VAL A 82 8.78 0.94 -17.38
N LYS A 83 9.90 0.28 -17.51
CA LYS A 83 11.18 0.64 -16.86
C LYS A 83 11.74 2.00 -17.25
N GLU A 84 11.51 2.47 -18.46
CA GLU A 84 12.18 3.65 -19.02
C GLU A 84 11.51 4.99 -18.68
N ASP A 85 10.20 4.97 -18.36
CA ASP A 85 9.42 6.20 -18.24
C ASP A 85 8.72 6.37 -16.89
N PHE A 86 9.17 5.69 -15.83
CA PHE A 86 8.51 5.73 -14.53
C PHE A 86 9.34 6.49 -13.50
N GLU A 87 8.80 7.60 -13.01
CA GLU A 87 9.41 8.40 -11.97
C GLU A 87 9.01 7.91 -10.58
N LEU A 88 9.99 7.82 -9.69
CA LEU A 88 9.79 7.46 -8.29
C LEU A 88 10.27 8.58 -7.38
N ILE A 89 9.49 8.89 -6.36
CA ILE A 89 9.93 9.79 -5.30
C ILE A 89 10.87 9.02 -4.37
N VAL A 90 12.07 9.54 -4.19
CA VAL A 90 13.10 8.95 -3.34
C VAL A 90 13.48 9.94 -2.24
N THR A 91 13.46 9.47 -0.99
CA THR A 91 14.07 10.16 0.14
C THR A 91 15.41 9.51 0.42
N ALA A 92 16.49 10.23 0.14
CA ALA A 92 17.84 9.75 0.34
C ALA A 92 18.49 10.37 1.57
N PHE A 93 19.01 9.53 2.44
CA PHE A 93 19.92 9.92 3.50
C PHE A 93 21.37 9.67 3.06
N ALA A 94 22.30 10.42 3.60
CA ALA A 94 23.73 10.20 3.35
C ALA A 94 24.42 9.68 4.62
N ASP A 95 25.30 8.69 4.44
CA ASP A 95 26.24 8.19 5.43
C ASP A 95 25.64 7.68 6.75
N LEU A 96 24.39 7.20 6.70
CA LEU A 96 23.79 6.56 7.87
C LEU A 96 24.51 5.26 8.23
N THR A 97 24.80 5.12 9.50
CA THR A 97 25.27 3.86 10.09
C THR A 97 24.19 2.77 10.00
N TYR A 98 24.57 1.52 10.09
CA TYR A 98 23.63 0.40 10.12
C TYR A 98 22.57 0.54 11.23
N SER A 99 22.96 1.02 12.41
CA SER A 99 22.06 1.25 13.54
C SER A 99 21.00 2.32 13.23
N GLU A 100 21.39 3.40 12.57
CA GLU A 100 20.46 4.48 12.17
C GLU A 100 19.50 4.02 11.10
N GLN A 101 19.99 3.28 10.08
CA GLN A 101 19.15 2.66 9.06
C GLN A 101 18.11 1.71 9.69
N SER A 102 18.53 0.87 10.64
CA SER A 102 17.64 -0.05 11.36
C SER A 102 16.58 0.67 12.18
N LYS A 103 16.94 1.78 12.83
CA LYS A 103 15.98 2.62 13.58
C LYS A 103 14.95 3.26 12.65
N ILE A 104 15.36 3.81 11.50
CA ILE A 104 14.44 4.38 10.51
C ILE A 104 13.47 3.30 10.02
N PHE A 105 13.99 2.12 9.62
CA PHE A 105 13.17 1.00 9.19
C PHE A 105 12.15 0.57 10.26
N ALA A 106 12.58 0.43 11.51
CA ALA A 106 11.70 0.07 12.62
C ALA A 106 10.63 1.13 12.87
N THR A 107 10.99 2.42 12.84
CA THR A 107 10.06 3.52 13.03
C THR A 107 8.96 3.55 11.97
N ILE A 108 9.33 3.43 10.70
CA ILE A 108 8.37 3.42 9.58
C ILE A 108 7.39 2.24 9.73
N ASN A 109 7.91 1.04 10.03
CA ASN A 109 7.08 -0.15 10.13
C ASN A 109 6.20 -0.18 11.40
N SER A 110 6.65 0.40 12.51
CA SER A 110 5.89 0.44 13.77
C SER A 110 4.82 1.53 13.76
N SER A 111 5.04 2.62 13.05
CA SER A 111 4.11 3.76 12.97
C SER A 111 2.96 3.53 11.99
N ALA A 112 3.07 2.53 11.11
CA ALA A 112 2.03 2.20 10.14
C ALA A 112 0.83 1.54 10.82
N LYS A 113 -0.17 2.35 11.23
CA LYS A 113 -1.48 1.81 11.61
C LYS A 113 -2.12 1.15 10.39
N LYS A 114 -2.44 -0.12 10.53
CA LYS A 114 -3.21 -0.81 9.49
C LYS A 114 -4.60 -0.18 9.41
N VAL A 115 -4.98 0.24 8.22
CA VAL A 115 -6.36 0.63 7.92
C VAL A 115 -7.25 -0.59 8.16
N THR A 116 -8.36 -0.40 8.88
CA THR A 116 -9.28 -1.52 9.14
C THR A 116 -9.96 -1.96 7.84
N PRO A 117 -10.23 -3.27 7.67
CA PRO A 117 -10.95 -3.75 6.49
C PRO A 117 -12.31 -3.06 6.28
N ASP A 118 -13.04 -2.77 7.35
CA ASP A 118 -14.31 -2.04 7.27
C ASP A 118 -14.17 -0.65 6.66
N LEU A 119 -13.07 0.08 7.00
CA LEU A 119 -12.81 1.40 6.40
C LEU A 119 -12.44 1.27 4.91
N ILE A 120 -11.69 0.24 4.54
CA ILE A 120 -11.37 -0.04 3.13
C ILE A 120 -12.65 -0.30 2.33
N ASP A 121 -13.54 -1.13 2.84
CA ASP A 121 -14.82 -1.43 2.20
C ASP A 121 -15.71 -0.18 2.08
N TYR A 122 -15.70 0.69 3.10
CA TYR A 122 -16.36 1.98 3.04
C TYR A 122 -15.84 2.85 1.90
N LEU A 123 -14.52 2.99 1.78
CA LEU A 123 -13.90 3.77 0.70
C LEU A 123 -14.26 3.21 -0.67
N PHE A 124 -14.24 1.88 -0.86
CA PHE A 124 -14.69 1.27 -2.10
C PHE A 124 -16.16 1.53 -2.40
N SER A 125 -17.02 1.66 -1.38
CA SER A 125 -18.43 2.00 -1.58
C SER A 125 -18.64 3.40 -2.16
N LEU A 126 -17.65 4.30 -2.06
CA LEU A 126 -17.71 5.65 -2.63
C LEU A 126 -17.39 5.67 -4.13
N GLU A 127 -16.71 4.65 -4.64
CA GLU A 127 -16.27 4.54 -6.05
C GLU A 127 -17.34 3.91 -6.98
N LEU A 128 -18.60 4.06 -6.67
CA LEU A 128 -19.69 3.44 -7.43
C LEU A 128 -19.74 3.84 -8.92
N PRO A 129 -20.18 2.94 -9.81
CA PRO A 129 -20.62 1.52 -9.69
C PRO A 129 -19.64 0.49 -10.27
N ARG A 130 -18.37 0.78 -10.36
CA ARG A 130 -17.38 0.00 -11.15
C ARG A 130 -16.74 -1.17 -10.40
N ASN A 131 -16.96 -1.27 -9.09
CA ASN A 131 -16.33 -2.28 -8.25
C ASN A 131 -17.37 -3.11 -7.51
N TYR A 132 -17.39 -4.44 -7.78
CA TYR A 132 -18.34 -5.35 -7.13
C TYR A 132 -18.20 -5.39 -5.60
N ILE A 133 -16.99 -5.20 -5.07
CA ILE A 133 -16.75 -5.06 -3.62
C ILE A 133 -17.40 -3.77 -3.11
N GLY A 134 -17.25 -2.65 -3.84
CA GLY A 134 -17.87 -1.38 -3.52
C GLY A 134 -19.39 -1.45 -3.55
N THR A 135 -19.97 -2.19 -4.50
CA THR A 135 -21.42 -2.45 -4.55
C THR A 135 -21.88 -3.24 -3.33
N ALA A 136 -21.18 -4.31 -2.96
CA ALA A 136 -21.47 -5.10 -1.77
C ALA A 136 -21.36 -4.26 -0.49
N ALA A 137 -20.31 -3.44 -0.38
CA ALA A 137 -20.11 -2.53 0.74
C ALA A 137 -21.25 -1.51 0.86
N LYS A 138 -21.71 -0.95 -0.27
CA LYS A 138 -22.86 -0.02 -0.30
C LYS A 138 -24.15 -0.67 0.18
N ILE A 139 -24.41 -1.90 -0.23
CA ILE A 139 -25.55 -2.67 0.26
C ILE A 139 -25.46 -2.82 1.78
N CYS A 140 -24.30 -3.22 2.30
CA CYS A 140 -24.09 -3.41 3.75
C CYS A 140 -24.27 -2.09 4.52
N ILE A 141 -23.80 -0.96 3.98
CA ILE A 141 -23.98 0.37 4.59
C ILE A 141 -25.47 0.75 4.63
N ASN A 142 -26.18 0.55 3.54
CA ASN A 142 -27.62 0.84 3.49
C ASN A 142 -28.38 -0.01 4.51
N LEU A 143 -28.09 -1.32 4.60
CA LEU A 143 -28.70 -2.20 5.60
C LEU A 143 -28.38 -1.75 7.04
N SER A 144 -27.17 -1.23 7.28
CA SER A 144 -26.80 -0.67 8.59
C SER A 144 -27.61 0.58 8.92
N ASN A 145 -27.83 1.46 7.93
CA ASN A 145 -28.59 2.69 8.09
C ASN A 145 -30.09 2.45 8.30
N GLU A 146 -30.66 1.38 7.74
CA GLU A 146 -32.05 0.97 7.93
C GLU A 146 -32.33 0.38 9.32
N GLN A 147 -31.32 0.26 10.18
CA GLN A 147 -31.41 -0.31 11.52
C GLN A 147 -31.97 -1.73 11.59
N ILE A 148 -32.00 -2.47 10.51
CA ILE A 148 -32.50 -3.85 10.42
C ILE A 148 -31.75 -4.76 11.39
N PHE A 149 -30.46 -4.51 11.58
CA PHE A 149 -29.59 -5.27 12.47
C PHE A 149 -29.24 -4.52 13.76
N ASP A 150 -29.79 -3.32 13.97
CA ASP A 150 -29.50 -2.49 15.14
C ASP A 150 -30.48 -2.83 16.29
N GLY A 151 -30.47 -4.08 16.69
CA GLY A 151 -31.21 -4.53 17.86
C GLY A 151 -30.33 -4.68 19.10
N ASP A 152 -30.91 -5.13 20.20
CA ASP A 152 -30.18 -5.40 21.44
C ASP A 152 -29.17 -6.54 21.32
N THR A 153 -29.36 -7.41 20.34
CA THR A 153 -28.58 -8.63 20.16
C THR A 153 -27.51 -8.56 19.07
N LEU A 154 -27.75 -7.78 18.02
CA LEU A 154 -26.82 -7.66 16.87
C LEU A 154 -26.74 -6.23 16.39
N TYR A 155 -25.51 -5.78 16.14
CA TYR A 155 -25.20 -4.50 15.55
C TYR A 155 -24.35 -4.70 14.28
N LEU A 156 -24.78 -4.10 13.17
CA LEU A 156 -24.02 -4.04 11.94
C LEU A 156 -23.37 -2.64 11.79
N GLY A 157 -22.07 -2.57 11.65
CA GLY A 157 -21.40 -1.28 11.53
C GLY A 157 -19.90 -1.39 11.25
N PHE A 158 -19.24 -0.23 11.14
CA PHE A 158 -17.80 -0.13 10.88
C PHE A 158 -16.98 -0.34 12.16
N GLU A 159 -17.49 0.06 13.31
CA GLU A 159 -16.79 0.01 14.58
C GLU A 159 -17.59 -0.78 15.60
N LYS A 160 -16.88 -1.59 16.38
CA LYS A 160 -17.51 -2.34 17.47
C LYS A 160 -18.05 -1.38 18.53
N PRO A 161 -19.36 -1.35 18.80
CA PRO A 161 -19.92 -0.48 19.82
C PRO A 161 -19.50 -0.92 21.22
N ARG A 162 -19.18 0.05 22.08
CA ARG A 162 -18.63 -0.21 23.43
C ARG A 162 -19.56 -1.01 24.34
N LYS A 163 -20.87 -0.90 24.13
CA LYS A 163 -21.90 -1.45 25.02
C LYS A 163 -22.63 -2.67 24.45
N ARG A 164 -22.27 -3.17 23.27
CA ARG A 164 -22.96 -4.29 22.63
C ARG A 164 -22.12 -5.55 22.68
N THR A 165 -22.74 -6.66 23.00
CA THR A 165 -22.08 -7.97 23.09
C THR A 165 -21.98 -8.66 21.74
N GLN A 166 -22.92 -8.38 20.83
CA GLN A 166 -22.90 -8.92 19.46
C GLN A 166 -22.65 -7.82 18.44
N TYR A 167 -21.72 -8.08 17.56
CA TYR A 167 -21.28 -7.17 16.54
C TYR A 167 -20.94 -7.92 15.25
N LEU A 168 -21.47 -7.44 14.13
CA LEU A 168 -21.09 -7.89 12.81
C LEU A 168 -20.46 -6.72 12.05
N GLY A 169 -19.16 -6.83 11.76
CA GLY A 169 -18.46 -5.84 10.94
C GLY A 169 -18.97 -5.87 9.50
N ILE A 170 -19.02 -4.71 8.88
CA ILE A 170 -19.41 -4.56 7.46
C ILE A 170 -18.54 -5.44 6.58
N HIS A 171 -17.22 -5.48 6.80
CA HIS A 171 -16.32 -6.34 6.07
C HIS A 171 -16.70 -7.82 6.09
N ALA A 172 -17.16 -8.34 7.23
CA ALA A 172 -17.60 -9.73 7.32
C ALA A 172 -18.78 -10.02 6.40
N LEU A 173 -19.74 -9.10 6.33
CA LEU A 173 -20.91 -9.24 5.45
C LEU A 173 -20.53 -9.05 3.97
N VAL A 174 -19.67 -8.09 3.65
CA VAL A 174 -19.12 -7.90 2.30
C VAL A 174 -18.45 -9.18 1.80
N ARG A 175 -17.64 -9.84 2.63
CA ARG A 175 -17.02 -11.13 2.29
C ARG A 175 -18.03 -12.24 2.02
N VAL A 176 -19.14 -12.26 2.72
CA VAL A 176 -20.22 -13.23 2.45
C VAL A 176 -20.86 -12.96 1.10
N LEU A 177 -21.20 -11.70 0.82
CA LEU A 177 -21.85 -11.29 -0.43
C LEU A 177 -20.96 -11.51 -1.66
N THR A 178 -19.63 -11.33 -1.51
CA THR A 178 -18.65 -11.45 -2.61
C THR A 178 -17.99 -12.83 -2.72
N ASN A 179 -18.39 -13.81 -1.89
CA ASN A 179 -17.81 -15.16 -1.93
C ASN A 179 -18.42 -15.99 -3.06
N GLU A 180 -17.84 -15.89 -4.25
CA GLU A 180 -18.28 -16.58 -5.46
C GLU A 180 -18.34 -18.10 -5.32
N LYS A 181 -17.43 -18.69 -4.58
CA LYS A 181 -17.33 -20.15 -4.40
C LYS A 181 -18.47 -20.72 -3.54
N LYS A 182 -19.01 -19.92 -2.64
CA LYS A 182 -19.95 -20.40 -1.62
C LYS A 182 -21.38 -19.89 -1.82
N TYR A 183 -21.54 -18.63 -2.22
CA TYR A 183 -22.84 -17.98 -2.23
C TYR A 183 -23.23 -17.36 -3.57
N ASN A 184 -22.26 -17.01 -4.41
CA ASN A 184 -22.45 -16.42 -5.75
C ASN A 184 -23.50 -15.29 -5.81
N LEU A 185 -23.54 -14.44 -4.78
CA LEU A 185 -24.55 -13.40 -4.66
C LEU A 185 -24.21 -12.14 -5.44
N ILE A 186 -22.93 -11.75 -5.41
CA ILE A 186 -22.39 -10.61 -6.16
C ILE A 186 -21.06 -11.04 -6.78
N THR A 187 -20.95 -10.98 -8.09
CA THR A 187 -19.77 -11.44 -8.83
C THR A 187 -19.20 -10.35 -9.75
N HIS A 188 -18.00 -10.58 -10.28
CA HIS A 188 -17.37 -9.73 -11.28
C HIS A 188 -18.14 -9.62 -12.62
N LYS A 189 -19.07 -10.54 -12.85
CA LYS A 189 -19.78 -10.67 -14.12
C LYS A 189 -21.22 -10.17 -14.06
N GLY A 190 -21.60 -9.60 -12.92
CA GLY A 190 -22.93 -9.03 -12.71
C GLY A 190 -23.08 -7.62 -13.28
#